data_b2531398fc48ef3469ab1a0ff3cc71ba
#
_entry.id   b2531398fc48ef3469ab1a0ff3cc71ba
#
_cell.length_a   1.000
_cell.length_b   1.000
_cell.length_c   1.000
_cell.angle_alpha   90.00
_cell.angle_beta   90.00
_cell.angle_gamma   90.00
#
_symmetry.space_group_name_H-M   'P 1'
#
loop_
_entity.id
_entity.type
_entity.pdbx_description
1 polymer ?
#
loop_
_entity_poly.entity_id
_entity_poly.type
_entity_poly.pdbx_seq_one_letter_code
_entity_poly.pdbx_strand_id
1 'polypeptide(L)'
;MMAMAITVLTVSGALLVGAAWGIFGRLREGLEGFLIAMAGGALLVSLVTELVEPSIEESALPVALAGLAAGAAVFALVDYWIDEKIGADSGGGLLAAITLDGVPENLALGVALIGAGAPEVAALAGSIFLSNLPEAAGGAREMKEGRSKAAVFGLWAATAALLSAAAIAGNLLLEGSSPHVLAVIRCFAAGAVVASLATEVFPKAYKDDRNWAGVATAVGVVLAFGLGSLGGG
;
A
#
# COMPACT_ATOMS: atom_id res chain seq x y z
N MET A 1 4.85 -14.64 -14.95
CA MET A 1 3.47 -15.10 -14.65
C MET A 1 3.34 -15.78 -13.28
N MET A 2 4.07 -16.88 -12.98
CA MET A 2 3.94 -17.58 -11.68
C MET A 2 4.37 -16.70 -10.48
N ALA A 3 5.52 -16.02 -10.58
CA ALA A 3 5.98 -15.08 -9.54
C ALA A 3 4.96 -13.97 -9.28
N MET A 4 4.46 -13.33 -10.34
CA MET A 4 3.42 -12.32 -10.26
C MET A 4 2.16 -12.85 -9.55
N ALA A 5 1.66 -14.03 -9.94
CA ALA A 5 0.48 -14.61 -9.31
C ALA A 5 0.69 -14.89 -7.81
N ILE A 6 1.85 -15.44 -7.44
CA ILE A 6 2.18 -15.70 -6.04
C ILE A 6 2.25 -14.40 -5.24
N THR A 7 2.97 -13.39 -5.75
CA THR A 7 3.13 -12.10 -5.07
C THR A 7 1.78 -11.39 -4.88
N VAL A 8 0.98 -11.29 -5.95
CA VAL A 8 -0.34 -10.66 -5.90
C VAL A 8 -1.28 -11.39 -4.94
N LEU A 9 -1.33 -12.73 -4.99
CA LEU A 9 -2.15 -13.51 -4.07
C LEU A 9 -1.71 -13.37 -2.61
N THR A 10 -0.41 -13.29 -2.35
CA THR A 10 0.13 -13.10 -1.01
C THR A 10 -0.27 -11.73 -0.45
N VAL A 11 -0.04 -10.68 -1.22
CA VAL A 11 -0.34 -9.29 -0.82
C VAL A 11 -1.84 -9.07 -0.64
N SER A 12 -2.66 -9.51 -1.59
CA SER A 12 -4.12 -9.40 -1.50
C SER A 12 -4.71 -10.34 -0.44
N GLY A 13 -4.07 -11.48 -0.18
CA GLY A 13 -4.44 -12.40 0.88
C GLY A 13 -4.35 -11.77 2.27
N ALA A 14 -3.43 -10.82 2.47
CA ALA A 14 -3.31 -10.08 3.73
C ALA A 14 -4.60 -9.31 4.08
N LEU A 15 -5.29 -8.74 3.08
CA LEU A 15 -6.57 -8.06 3.28
C LEU A 15 -7.65 -9.03 3.78
N LEU A 16 -7.72 -10.24 3.23
CA LEU A 16 -8.70 -11.25 3.66
C LEU A 16 -8.41 -11.78 5.06
N VAL A 17 -7.14 -12.03 5.36
CA VAL A 17 -6.68 -12.47 6.69
C VAL A 17 -6.91 -11.35 7.71
N GLY A 18 -6.56 -10.11 7.38
CA GLY A 18 -6.80 -8.93 8.20
C GLY A 18 -8.29 -8.74 8.48
N ALA A 19 -9.14 -8.77 7.45
CA ALA A 19 -10.58 -8.66 7.61
C ALA A 19 -11.15 -9.77 8.51
N ALA A 20 -10.74 -11.01 8.32
CA ALA A 20 -11.13 -12.12 9.21
C ALA A 20 -10.68 -11.86 10.66
N TRP A 21 -9.44 -11.36 10.85
CA TRP A 21 -8.94 -10.99 12.18
C TRP A 21 -9.79 -9.88 12.82
N GLY A 22 -10.12 -8.81 12.08
CA GLY A 22 -10.97 -7.72 12.56
C GLY A 22 -12.40 -8.17 12.91
N ILE A 23 -12.98 -9.08 12.10
CA ILE A 23 -14.34 -9.59 12.29
C ILE A 23 -14.42 -10.55 13.48
N PHE A 24 -13.49 -11.49 13.61
CA PHE A 24 -13.56 -12.62 14.54
C PHE A 24 -12.58 -12.52 15.71
N GLY A 25 -11.52 -11.77 15.56
CA GLY A 25 -10.47 -11.62 16.55
C GLY A 25 -10.64 -10.41 17.47
N ARG A 26 -9.58 -10.15 18.26
CA ARG A 26 -9.47 -8.98 19.14
C ARG A 26 -8.19 -8.24 18.79
N LEU A 27 -8.32 -7.16 18.06
CA LEU A 27 -7.23 -6.22 17.79
C LEU A 27 -7.30 -5.08 18.81
N ARG A 28 -6.23 -4.87 19.57
CA ARG A 28 -6.10 -3.73 20.48
C ARG A 28 -5.63 -2.53 19.68
N GLU A 29 -6.17 -1.35 19.95
CA GLU A 29 -5.81 -0.10 19.25
C GLU A 29 -4.31 0.15 19.26
N GLY A 30 -3.62 0.03 20.40
CA GLY A 30 -2.18 0.21 20.46
C GLY A 30 -1.39 -0.79 19.60
N LEU A 31 -1.84 -2.05 19.48
CA LEU A 31 -1.22 -3.01 18.56
C LEU A 31 -1.50 -2.66 17.09
N GLU A 32 -2.70 -2.20 16.81
CA GLU A 32 -3.07 -1.72 15.48
C GLU A 32 -2.18 -0.54 15.07
N GLY A 33 -2.10 0.51 15.90
CA GLY A 33 -1.26 1.66 15.66
C GLY A 33 0.21 1.31 15.48
N PHE A 34 0.74 0.38 16.32
CA PHE A 34 2.11 -0.13 16.18
C PHE A 34 2.33 -0.79 14.81
N LEU A 35 1.44 -1.68 14.39
CA LEU A 35 1.56 -2.40 13.12
C LEU A 35 1.44 -1.45 11.92
N ILE A 36 0.52 -0.49 11.97
CA ILE A 36 0.33 0.53 10.93
C ILE A 36 1.59 1.41 10.82
N ALA A 37 2.14 1.90 11.94
CA ALA A 37 3.37 2.69 11.93
C ALA A 37 4.56 1.91 11.36
N MET A 38 4.69 0.64 11.74
CA MET A 38 5.74 -0.25 11.25
C MET A 38 5.61 -0.48 9.75
N ALA A 39 4.40 -0.75 9.26
CA ALA A 39 4.13 -0.91 7.84
C ALA A 39 4.46 0.37 7.06
N GLY A 40 4.03 1.54 7.55
CA GLY A 40 4.34 2.84 6.93
C GLY A 40 5.85 3.10 6.82
N GLY A 41 6.62 2.75 7.86
CA GLY A 41 8.09 2.87 7.82
C GLY A 41 8.73 1.93 6.80
N ALA A 42 8.26 0.69 6.73
CA ALA A 42 8.75 -0.27 5.74
C ALA A 42 8.40 0.17 4.32
N LEU A 43 7.16 0.62 4.11
CA LEU A 43 6.67 1.06 2.80
C LEU A 43 7.45 2.27 2.28
N LEU A 44 7.71 3.26 3.14
CA LEU A 44 8.47 4.46 2.76
C LEU A 44 9.86 4.10 2.21
N VAL A 45 10.57 3.17 2.86
CA VAL A 45 11.89 2.71 2.39
C VAL A 45 11.75 1.96 1.06
N SER A 46 10.83 0.99 0.98
CA SER A 46 10.67 0.17 -0.22
C SER A 46 10.26 1.00 -1.44
N LEU A 47 9.44 2.04 -1.26
CA LEU A 47 9.11 2.97 -2.34
C LEU A 47 10.35 3.70 -2.88
N VAL A 48 11.22 4.16 -1.98
CA VAL A 48 12.45 4.84 -2.39
C VAL A 48 13.38 3.88 -3.12
N THR A 49 13.67 2.73 -2.53
CA THR A 49 14.68 1.79 -3.06
C THR A 49 14.21 1.00 -4.29
N GLU A 50 12.92 0.67 -4.37
CA GLU A 50 12.42 -0.20 -5.46
C GLU A 50 11.66 0.55 -6.55
N LEU A 51 11.20 1.77 -6.30
CA LEU A 51 10.48 2.55 -7.31
C LEU A 51 11.22 3.83 -7.71
N VAL A 52 11.66 4.65 -6.74
CA VAL A 52 12.22 5.98 -7.05
C VAL A 52 13.65 5.88 -7.54
N GLU A 53 14.54 5.18 -6.82
CA GLU A 53 15.94 5.04 -7.21
C GLU A 53 16.12 4.44 -8.61
N PRO A 54 15.51 3.29 -8.95
CA PRO A 54 15.60 2.74 -10.31
C PRO A 54 15.02 3.68 -11.37
N SER A 55 13.97 4.43 -11.03
CA SER A 55 13.35 5.37 -11.95
C SER A 55 14.23 6.58 -12.26
N ILE A 56 15.04 7.03 -11.30
CA ILE A 56 16.04 8.10 -11.52
C ILE A 56 17.18 7.60 -12.44
N GLU A 57 17.55 6.34 -12.34
CA GLU A 57 18.56 5.72 -13.21
C GLU A 57 18.04 5.51 -14.64
N GLU A 58 16.77 5.14 -14.78
CA GLU A 58 16.13 4.87 -16.07
C GLU A 58 15.63 6.13 -16.80
N SER A 59 15.47 7.26 -16.10
CA SER A 59 14.97 8.52 -16.65
C SER A 59 15.78 9.73 -16.14
N ALA A 60 15.51 10.91 -16.72
CA ALA A 60 16.13 12.13 -16.20
C ALA A 60 15.52 12.49 -14.82
N LEU A 61 16.37 12.85 -13.85
CA LEU A 61 15.97 13.23 -12.49
C LEU A 61 14.77 14.21 -12.44
N PRO A 62 14.70 15.29 -13.26
CA PRO A 62 13.55 16.19 -13.24
C PRO A 62 12.24 15.51 -13.63
N VAL A 63 12.29 14.50 -14.51
CA VAL A 63 11.10 13.76 -14.97
C VAL A 63 10.60 12.84 -13.85
N ALA A 64 11.50 12.11 -13.20
CA ALA A 64 11.17 11.27 -12.04
C ALA A 64 10.55 12.09 -10.90
N LEU A 65 11.19 13.22 -10.54
CA LEU A 65 10.68 14.11 -9.49
C LEU A 65 9.34 14.76 -9.85
N ALA A 66 9.14 15.12 -11.12
CA ALA A 66 7.85 15.63 -11.59
C ALA A 66 6.75 14.56 -11.49
N GLY A 67 7.06 13.31 -11.85
CA GLY A 67 6.15 12.17 -11.66
C GLY A 67 5.74 12.00 -10.21
N LEU A 68 6.70 12.00 -9.30
CA LEU A 68 6.47 11.89 -7.86
C LEU A 68 5.61 13.05 -7.32
N ALA A 69 5.94 14.29 -7.67
CA ALA A 69 5.15 15.45 -7.26
C ALA A 69 3.72 15.41 -7.82
N ALA A 70 3.57 14.98 -9.08
CA ALA A 70 2.25 14.83 -9.70
C ALA A 70 1.40 13.76 -9.01
N GLY A 71 2.00 12.60 -8.66
CA GLY A 71 1.32 11.54 -7.92
C GLY A 71 0.82 12.01 -6.56
N ALA A 72 1.68 12.67 -5.79
CA ALA A 72 1.30 13.25 -4.51
C ALA A 72 0.18 14.30 -4.63
N ALA A 73 0.27 15.18 -5.63
CA ALA A 73 -0.76 16.20 -5.87
C ALA A 73 -2.11 15.59 -6.28
N VAL A 74 -2.09 14.60 -7.18
CA VAL A 74 -3.32 13.89 -7.59
C VAL A 74 -3.95 13.16 -6.43
N PHE A 75 -3.14 12.43 -5.63
CA PHE A 75 -3.64 11.76 -4.43
C PHE A 75 -4.34 12.76 -3.50
N ALA A 76 -3.65 13.84 -3.12
CA ALA A 76 -4.20 14.84 -2.20
C ALA A 76 -5.48 15.49 -2.71
N LEU A 77 -5.60 15.73 -4.03
CA LEU A 77 -6.80 16.28 -4.63
C LEU A 77 -7.98 15.30 -4.62
N VAL A 78 -7.71 14.01 -4.89
CA VAL A 78 -8.76 12.98 -4.90
C VAL A 78 -9.21 12.67 -3.48
N ASP A 79 -8.27 12.56 -2.54
CA ASP A 79 -8.52 12.35 -1.12
C ASP A 79 -9.40 13.47 -0.54
N TYR A 80 -9.03 14.74 -0.76
CA TYR A 80 -9.84 15.89 -0.38
C TYR A 80 -11.27 15.81 -0.96
N TRP A 81 -11.40 15.38 -2.21
CA TRP A 81 -12.69 15.26 -2.87
C TRP A 81 -13.56 14.12 -2.30
N ILE A 82 -12.95 13.00 -1.93
CA ILE A 82 -13.63 11.87 -1.27
C ILE A 82 -14.14 12.29 0.10
N ASP A 83 -13.30 12.93 0.91
CA ASP A 83 -13.66 13.39 2.24
C ASP A 83 -14.83 14.37 2.22
N GLU A 84 -14.81 15.33 1.28
CA GLU A 84 -15.87 16.33 1.17
C GLU A 84 -17.21 15.77 0.66
N LYS A 85 -17.19 14.76 -0.24
CA LYS A 85 -18.39 14.24 -0.90
C LYS A 85 -18.97 12.98 -0.26
N ILE A 86 -18.14 12.12 0.28
CA ILE A 86 -18.57 10.80 0.80
C ILE A 86 -18.60 10.82 2.32
N GLY A 87 -17.72 11.59 2.95
CA GLY A 87 -17.53 11.66 4.39
C GLY A 87 -16.65 10.52 4.90
N ALA A 88 -15.51 10.88 5.52
CA ALA A 88 -14.50 9.96 6.02
C ALA A 88 -15.06 8.91 7.02
N ASP A 89 -16.02 9.31 7.86
CA ASP A 89 -16.60 8.45 8.91
C ASP A 89 -17.66 7.45 8.40
N SER A 90 -17.99 7.48 7.09
CA SER A 90 -18.91 6.50 6.52
C SER A 90 -18.14 5.22 6.16
N GLY A 91 -18.75 4.04 6.40
CA GLY A 91 -18.10 2.79 5.96
C GLY A 91 -17.89 2.70 4.44
N GLY A 92 -18.48 3.61 3.66
CA GLY A 92 -18.19 3.80 2.23
C GLY A 92 -16.97 4.69 2.03
N GLY A 93 -16.80 5.74 2.84
CA GLY A 93 -15.63 6.60 2.84
C GLY A 93 -14.36 5.84 3.21
N LEU A 94 -14.41 5.03 4.27
CA LEU A 94 -13.28 4.16 4.66
C LEU A 94 -12.85 3.22 3.54
N LEU A 95 -13.79 2.58 2.84
CA LEU A 95 -13.47 1.72 1.70
C LEU A 95 -12.91 2.50 0.51
N ALA A 96 -13.41 3.72 0.28
CA ALA A 96 -12.91 4.60 -0.77
C ALA A 96 -11.48 5.04 -0.47
N ALA A 97 -11.17 5.42 0.77
CA ALA A 97 -9.82 5.78 1.21
C ALA A 97 -8.85 4.61 0.99
N ILE A 98 -9.15 3.43 1.54
CA ILE A 98 -8.33 2.22 1.38
C ILE A 98 -8.13 1.84 -0.10
N THR A 99 -9.15 2.07 -0.94
CA THR A 99 -9.02 1.82 -2.38
C THR A 99 -8.14 2.87 -3.04
N LEU A 100 -8.22 4.13 -2.61
CA LEU A 100 -7.39 5.21 -3.11
C LEU A 100 -5.91 4.98 -2.82
N ASP A 101 -5.58 4.49 -1.62
CA ASP A 101 -4.23 4.10 -1.23
C ASP A 101 -3.75 2.85 -1.96
N GLY A 102 -4.55 1.82 -1.93
CA GLY A 102 -4.19 0.50 -2.39
C GLY A 102 -4.02 0.41 -3.90
N VAL A 103 -4.75 1.20 -4.71
CA VAL A 103 -4.65 1.13 -6.18
C VAL A 103 -3.28 1.59 -6.69
N PRO A 104 -2.74 2.77 -6.31
CA PRO A 104 -1.38 3.18 -6.70
C PRO A 104 -0.31 2.20 -6.22
N GLU A 105 -0.43 1.72 -4.99
CA GLU A 105 0.50 0.79 -4.36
C GLU A 105 0.56 -0.56 -5.11
N ASN A 106 -0.59 -1.15 -5.41
CA ASN A 106 -0.66 -2.41 -6.14
C ASN A 106 -0.31 -2.24 -7.63
N LEU A 107 -0.65 -1.12 -8.25
CA LEU A 107 -0.19 -0.77 -9.60
C LEU A 107 1.34 -0.70 -9.63
N ALA A 108 1.96 -0.03 -8.66
CA ALA A 108 3.42 0.05 -8.51
C ALA A 108 4.06 -1.33 -8.37
N LEU A 109 3.48 -2.20 -7.53
CA LEU A 109 3.92 -3.59 -7.39
C LEU A 109 3.85 -4.34 -8.71
N GLY A 110 2.76 -4.19 -9.46
CA GLY A 110 2.61 -4.79 -10.78
C GLY A 110 3.67 -4.33 -11.78
N VAL A 111 3.99 -3.04 -11.78
CA VAL A 111 5.04 -2.46 -12.62
C VAL A 111 6.44 -2.91 -12.17
N ALA A 112 6.69 -2.98 -10.85
CA ALA A 112 7.96 -3.46 -10.31
C ALA A 112 8.26 -4.92 -10.69
N LEU A 113 7.22 -5.73 -10.87
CA LEU A 113 7.33 -7.12 -11.30
C LEU A 113 7.63 -7.29 -12.81
N ILE A 114 7.66 -6.20 -13.61
CA ILE A 114 8.02 -6.27 -15.02
C ILE A 114 9.53 -6.53 -15.14
N GLY A 115 9.89 -7.71 -15.63
CA GLY A 115 11.28 -8.12 -15.79
C GLY A 115 12.01 -8.51 -14.50
N ALA A 116 11.32 -8.48 -13.35
CA ALA A 116 11.84 -8.86 -12.05
C ALA A 116 11.19 -10.14 -11.53
N GLY A 117 11.89 -10.84 -10.62
CA GLY A 117 11.36 -11.99 -9.89
C GLY A 117 10.79 -11.58 -8.52
N ALA A 118 10.19 -12.55 -7.83
CA ALA A 118 9.65 -12.30 -6.49
C ALA A 118 10.72 -11.84 -5.46
N PRO A 119 11.98 -12.33 -5.48
CA PRO A 119 13.01 -11.84 -4.57
C PRO A 119 13.35 -10.36 -4.75
N GLU A 120 13.37 -9.87 -5.99
CA GLU A 120 13.75 -8.50 -6.34
C GLU A 120 12.72 -7.46 -5.86
N VAL A 121 11.45 -7.87 -5.68
CA VAL A 121 10.37 -7.01 -5.19
C VAL A 121 9.92 -7.40 -3.77
N ALA A 122 10.72 -8.18 -3.06
CA ALA A 122 10.33 -8.74 -1.77
C ALA A 122 10.11 -7.68 -0.69
N ALA A 123 10.90 -6.60 -0.69
CA ALA A 123 10.73 -5.53 0.30
C ALA A 123 9.43 -4.75 0.04
N LEU A 124 9.14 -4.38 -1.22
CA LEU A 124 7.89 -3.72 -1.57
C LEU A 124 6.67 -4.62 -1.29
N ALA A 125 6.68 -5.86 -1.78
CA ALA A 125 5.59 -6.81 -1.55
C ALA A 125 5.38 -7.09 -0.05
N GLY A 126 6.47 -7.25 0.71
CA GLY A 126 6.43 -7.46 2.15
C GLY A 126 5.88 -6.24 2.90
N SER A 127 6.25 -5.03 2.48
CA SER A 127 5.76 -3.79 3.06
C SER A 127 4.26 -3.61 2.82
N ILE A 128 3.79 -3.88 1.59
CA ILE A 128 2.36 -3.86 1.23
C ILE A 128 1.58 -4.93 2.01
N PHE A 129 2.14 -6.13 2.17
CA PHE A 129 1.52 -7.17 3.00
C PHE A 129 1.36 -6.71 4.45
N LEU A 130 2.42 -6.10 5.02
CA LEU A 130 2.42 -5.59 6.39
C LEU A 130 1.45 -4.42 6.58
N SER A 131 1.23 -3.59 5.56
CA SER A 131 0.24 -2.50 5.57
C SER A 131 -1.19 -3.05 5.51
N ASN A 132 -1.48 -3.87 4.52
CA ASN A 132 -2.80 -4.41 4.25
C ASN A 132 -3.40 -5.19 5.45
N LEU A 133 -2.55 -5.90 6.21
CA LEU A 133 -3.03 -6.76 7.28
C LEU A 133 -3.69 -5.99 8.44
N PRO A 134 -3.02 -5.02 9.11
CA PRO A 134 -3.64 -4.25 10.20
C PRO A 134 -4.72 -3.30 9.69
N GLU A 135 -4.57 -2.73 8.50
CA GLU A 135 -5.54 -1.85 7.89
C GLU A 135 -6.88 -2.56 7.66
N ALA A 136 -6.86 -3.74 7.04
CA ALA A 136 -8.06 -4.55 6.87
C ALA A 136 -8.63 -5.04 8.21
N ALA A 137 -7.77 -5.31 9.21
CA ALA A 137 -8.24 -5.73 10.53
C ALA A 137 -8.95 -4.59 11.27
N GLY A 138 -8.39 -3.38 11.25
CA GLY A 138 -8.99 -2.18 11.85
C GLY A 138 -10.28 -1.79 11.14
N GLY A 139 -10.24 -1.65 9.82
CA GLY A 139 -11.42 -1.28 9.03
C GLY A 139 -12.55 -2.29 9.12
N ALA A 140 -12.26 -3.59 9.10
CA ALA A 140 -13.28 -4.61 9.29
C ALA A 140 -13.87 -4.61 10.71
N ARG A 141 -13.05 -4.28 11.72
CA ARG A 141 -13.52 -4.09 13.10
C ARG A 141 -14.51 -2.92 13.20
N GLU A 142 -14.22 -1.80 12.59
CA GLU A 142 -15.09 -0.63 12.57
C GLU A 142 -16.38 -0.90 11.79
N MET A 143 -16.26 -1.46 10.60
CA MET A 143 -17.42 -1.74 9.72
C MET A 143 -18.43 -2.74 10.31
N LYS A 144 -18.00 -3.70 11.16
CA LYS A 144 -18.89 -4.69 11.74
C LYS A 144 -19.88 -4.13 12.77
N GLU A 145 -19.68 -2.92 13.26
CA GLU A 145 -20.60 -2.27 14.19
C GLU A 145 -21.93 -1.90 13.52
N GLY A 146 -21.91 -1.64 12.20
CA GLY A 146 -23.11 -1.29 11.42
C GLY A 146 -23.53 -2.29 10.34
N ARG A 147 -22.77 -3.39 10.15
CA ARG A 147 -22.98 -4.34 9.04
C ARG A 147 -22.85 -5.79 9.48
N SER A 148 -23.47 -6.70 8.73
CA SER A 148 -23.27 -8.14 8.96
C SER A 148 -21.82 -8.56 8.65
N LYS A 149 -21.31 -9.55 9.39
CA LYS A 149 -19.97 -10.10 9.19
C LYS A 149 -19.72 -10.55 7.75
N ALA A 150 -20.72 -11.15 7.11
CA ALA A 150 -20.63 -11.59 5.72
C ALA A 150 -20.53 -10.40 4.75
N ALA A 151 -21.29 -9.33 5.00
CA ALA A 151 -21.20 -8.12 4.18
C ALA A 151 -19.83 -7.44 4.32
N VAL A 152 -19.30 -7.32 5.53
CA VAL A 152 -17.96 -6.78 5.77
C VAL A 152 -16.89 -7.61 5.05
N PHE A 153 -16.90 -8.92 5.24
CA PHE A 153 -15.94 -9.81 4.56
C PHE A 153 -16.07 -9.75 3.04
N GLY A 154 -17.31 -9.67 2.51
CA GLY A 154 -17.56 -9.52 1.08
C GLY A 154 -17.00 -8.22 0.49
N LEU A 155 -17.10 -7.10 1.23
CA LEU A 155 -16.51 -5.82 0.84
C LEU A 155 -14.97 -5.91 0.77
N TRP A 156 -14.33 -6.48 1.79
CA TRP A 156 -12.88 -6.68 1.79
C TRP A 156 -12.41 -7.65 0.70
N ALA A 157 -13.21 -8.68 0.39
CA ALA A 157 -12.93 -9.56 -0.74
C ALA A 157 -13.01 -8.84 -2.08
N ALA A 158 -13.99 -7.94 -2.24
CA ALA A 158 -14.10 -7.09 -3.44
C ALA A 158 -12.93 -6.12 -3.55
N THR A 159 -12.50 -5.50 -2.44
CA THR A 159 -11.29 -4.65 -2.40
C THR A 159 -10.05 -5.47 -2.78
N ALA A 160 -9.85 -6.63 -2.18
CA ALA A 160 -8.72 -7.51 -2.52
C ALA A 160 -8.70 -7.89 -4.00
N ALA A 161 -9.87 -8.18 -4.58
CA ALA A 161 -9.99 -8.46 -6.01
C ALA A 161 -9.65 -7.24 -6.88
N LEU A 162 -10.10 -6.05 -6.49
CA LEU A 162 -9.81 -4.79 -7.18
C LEU A 162 -8.31 -4.48 -7.15
N LEU A 163 -7.67 -4.58 -5.98
CA LEU A 163 -6.24 -4.32 -5.84
C LEU A 163 -5.39 -5.36 -6.57
N SER A 164 -5.81 -6.63 -6.55
CA SER A 164 -5.20 -7.67 -7.39
C SER A 164 -5.30 -7.32 -8.87
N ALA A 165 -6.46 -6.85 -9.31
CA ALA A 165 -6.66 -6.43 -10.70
C ALA A 165 -5.78 -5.23 -11.06
N ALA A 166 -5.57 -4.27 -10.15
CA ALA A 166 -4.65 -3.14 -10.35
C ALA A 166 -3.21 -3.62 -10.54
N ALA A 167 -2.72 -4.55 -9.70
CA ALA A 167 -1.38 -5.12 -9.85
C ALA A 167 -1.21 -5.89 -11.16
N ILE A 168 -2.18 -6.73 -11.51
CA ILE A 168 -2.18 -7.48 -12.78
C ILE A 168 -2.22 -6.52 -13.97
N ALA A 169 -3.06 -5.49 -13.92
CA ALA A 169 -3.16 -4.47 -14.97
C ALA A 169 -1.83 -3.71 -15.11
N GLY A 170 -1.21 -3.30 -14.00
CA GLY A 170 0.10 -2.66 -14.00
C GLY A 170 1.17 -3.49 -14.68
N ASN A 171 1.19 -4.79 -14.40
CA ASN A 171 2.14 -5.70 -15.06
C ASN A 171 1.83 -5.92 -16.54
N LEU A 172 0.60 -6.40 -16.86
CA LEU A 172 0.28 -6.84 -18.21
C LEU A 172 0.11 -5.70 -19.23
N LEU A 173 -0.48 -4.57 -18.82
CA LEU A 173 -0.75 -3.45 -19.73
C LEU A 173 0.50 -2.61 -19.99
N LEU A 174 1.47 -2.63 -19.06
CA LEU A 174 2.69 -1.85 -19.16
C LEU A 174 3.90 -2.69 -19.55
N GLU A 175 3.74 -4.01 -19.67
CA GLU A 175 4.75 -4.89 -20.26
C GLU A 175 5.05 -4.43 -21.69
N GLY A 176 6.33 -4.17 -21.99
CA GLY A 176 6.75 -3.63 -23.28
C GLY A 176 6.73 -2.10 -23.40
N SER A 177 6.30 -1.37 -22.36
CA SER A 177 6.48 0.09 -22.29
C SER A 177 7.95 0.45 -22.22
N SER A 178 8.30 1.66 -22.69
CA SER A 178 9.67 2.14 -22.57
C SER A 178 10.08 2.34 -21.11
N PRO A 179 11.38 2.19 -20.77
CA PRO A 179 11.87 2.44 -19.41
C PRO A 179 11.45 3.81 -18.86
N HIS A 180 11.48 4.85 -19.71
CA HIS A 180 11.03 6.19 -19.31
C HIS A 180 9.56 6.24 -18.89
N VAL A 181 8.67 5.54 -19.58
CA VAL A 181 7.23 5.48 -19.22
C VAL A 181 7.06 4.74 -17.91
N LEU A 182 7.76 3.61 -17.73
CA LEU A 182 7.71 2.85 -16.47
C LEU A 182 8.25 3.68 -15.30
N ALA A 183 9.35 4.41 -15.50
CA ALA A 183 9.92 5.30 -14.48
C ALA A 183 8.93 6.38 -14.03
N VAL A 184 8.24 7.04 -14.97
CA VAL A 184 7.22 8.06 -14.65
C VAL A 184 6.08 7.46 -13.84
N ILE A 185 5.59 6.28 -14.25
CA ILE A 185 4.47 5.60 -13.57
C ILE A 185 4.88 5.12 -12.17
N ARG A 186 6.08 4.56 -12.00
CA ARG A 186 6.63 4.16 -10.69
C ARG A 186 6.75 5.37 -9.76
N CYS A 187 7.33 6.47 -10.24
CA CYS A 187 7.44 7.69 -9.45
C CYS A 187 6.09 8.32 -9.12
N PHE A 188 5.13 8.32 -10.07
CA PHE A 188 3.78 8.79 -9.81
C PHE A 188 3.10 7.96 -8.71
N ALA A 189 3.15 6.64 -8.79
CA ALA A 189 2.60 5.77 -7.77
C ALA A 189 3.30 5.95 -6.41
N ALA A 190 4.63 6.04 -6.39
CA ALA A 190 5.39 6.33 -5.18
C ALA A 190 4.97 7.67 -4.55
N GLY A 191 4.77 8.71 -5.36
CA GLY A 191 4.30 10.01 -4.87
C GLY A 191 2.91 9.95 -4.24
N ALA A 192 1.98 9.23 -4.85
CA ALA A 192 0.65 9.01 -4.29
C ALA A 192 0.72 8.31 -2.93
N VAL A 193 1.50 7.24 -2.82
CA VAL A 193 1.66 6.49 -1.56
C VAL A 193 2.37 7.33 -0.49
N VAL A 194 3.39 8.12 -0.84
CA VAL A 194 4.04 9.04 0.12
C VAL A 194 3.04 10.07 0.66
N ALA A 195 2.14 10.60 -0.16
CA ALA A 195 1.09 11.50 0.30
C ALA A 195 0.13 10.79 1.26
N SER A 196 -0.36 9.60 0.92
CA SER A 196 -1.18 8.76 1.79
C SER A 196 -0.51 8.47 3.14
N LEU A 197 0.74 8.05 3.14
CA LEU A 197 1.50 7.81 4.37
C LEU A 197 1.47 9.03 5.30
N ALA A 198 1.57 10.24 4.73
CA ALA A 198 1.62 11.48 5.50
C ALA A 198 0.24 11.94 5.99
N THR A 199 -0.82 11.75 5.20
CA THR A 199 -2.17 12.26 5.50
C THR A 199 -3.04 11.26 6.25
N GLU A 200 -2.84 9.96 6.06
CA GLU A 200 -3.70 8.90 6.60
C GLU A 200 -2.95 7.93 7.53
N VAL A 201 -1.91 7.26 7.02
CA VAL A 201 -1.26 6.13 7.71
C VAL A 201 -0.56 6.56 9.00
N PHE A 202 0.36 7.53 8.95
CA PHE A 202 1.08 7.99 10.13
C PHE A 202 0.19 8.76 11.12
N PRO A 203 -0.76 9.61 10.71
CA PRO A 203 -1.70 10.22 11.63
C PRO A 203 -2.57 9.19 12.37
N LYS A 204 -3.10 8.17 11.69
CA LYS A 204 -3.85 7.08 12.30
C LYS A 204 -2.98 6.31 13.30
N ALA A 205 -1.79 5.88 12.89
CA ALA A 205 -0.87 5.16 13.74
C ALA A 205 -0.51 5.93 15.01
N TYR A 206 -0.26 7.23 14.87
CA TYR A 206 0.06 8.10 16.01
C TYR A 206 -1.14 8.33 16.95
N LYS A 207 -2.35 8.40 16.41
CA LYS A 207 -3.58 8.48 17.19
C LYS A 207 -3.79 7.22 18.04
N ASP A 208 -3.54 6.05 17.47
CA ASP A 208 -3.81 4.75 18.08
C ASP A 208 -2.70 4.32 19.06
N ASP A 209 -1.44 4.67 18.75
CA ASP A 209 -0.27 4.38 19.64
C ASP A 209 0.76 5.50 19.61
N ARG A 210 0.44 6.60 20.31
CA ARG A 210 1.29 7.79 20.40
C ARG A 210 2.71 7.51 20.87
N ASN A 211 2.88 6.57 21.81
CA ASN A 211 4.15 6.37 22.50
C ASN A 211 5.15 5.56 21.69
N TRP A 212 4.66 4.61 20.89
CA TRP A 212 5.48 3.64 20.21
C TRP A 212 5.50 3.80 18.68
N ALA A 213 4.66 4.67 18.11
CA ALA A 213 4.58 4.88 16.66
C ALA A 213 5.96 5.17 16.03
N GLY A 214 6.78 6.03 16.64
CA GLY A 214 8.14 6.32 16.13
C GLY A 214 9.07 5.12 16.17
N VAL A 215 9.02 4.32 17.24
CA VAL A 215 9.81 3.08 17.35
C VAL A 215 9.32 2.06 16.33
N ALA A 216 8.01 1.90 16.19
CA ALA A 216 7.42 0.99 15.23
C ALA A 216 7.81 1.36 13.79
N THR A 217 7.76 2.66 13.43
CA THR A 217 8.24 3.15 12.13
C THR A 217 9.71 2.76 11.90
N ALA A 218 10.59 2.96 12.90
CA ALA A 218 12.00 2.58 12.79
C ALA A 218 12.18 1.05 12.63
N VAL A 219 11.39 0.24 13.32
CA VAL A 219 11.37 -1.21 13.11
C VAL A 219 10.97 -1.55 11.68
N GLY A 220 9.97 -0.87 11.12
CA GLY A 220 9.58 -1.03 9.73
C GLY A 220 10.71 -0.74 8.74
N VAL A 221 11.44 0.36 8.96
CA VAL A 221 12.62 0.71 8.16
C VAL A 221 13.66 -0.43 8.20
N VAL A 222 13.96 -0.96 9.38
CA VAL A 222 14.92 -2.09 9.54
C VAL A 222 14.42 -3.34 8.79
N LEU A 223 13.13 -3.64 8.89
CA LEU A 223 12.54 -4.79 8.19
C LEU A 223 12.62 -4.65 6.68
N ALA A 224 12.34 -3.46 6.12
CA ALA A 224 12.44 -3.22 4.69
C ALA A 224 13.86 -3.43 4.16
N PHE A 225 14.87 -2.87 4.84
CA PHE A 225 16.27 -3.13 4.48
C PHE A 225 16.65 -4.61 4.63
N GLY A 226 16.14 -5.28 5.66
CA GLY A 226 16.35 -6.72 5.83
C GLY A 226 15.75 -7.54 4.68
N LEU A 227 14.53 -7.22 4.26
CA LEU A 227 13.87 -7.89 3.13
C LEU A 227 14.56 -7.56 1.79
N GLY A 228 14.94 -6.30 1.56
CA GLY A 228 15.67 -5.86 0.37
C GLY A 228 17.02 -6.57 0.23
N SER A 229 17.72 -6.84 1.33
CA SER A 229 18.98 -7.57 1.32
C SER A 229 18.86 -9.03 0.87
N LEU A 230 17.67 -9.61 0.93
CA LEU A 230 17.40 -10.97 0.44
C LEU A 230 17.20 -11.03 -1.08
N GLY A 231 16.81 -9.91 -1.70
CA GLY A 231 16.61 -9.80 -3.14
C GLY A 231 17.85 -9.37 -3.93
N GLY A 232 18.84 -8.77 -3.26
CA GLY A 232 20.05 -8.16 -3.86
C GLY A 232 21.32 -9.02 -3.77
N GLY A 233 21.21 -10.37 -3.62
CA GLY A 233 22.32 -11.33 -3.58
C GLY A 233 22.59 -11.98 -4.93
#